data_053e9db3cd9009c796f4c2eec9fe943c
#
_entry.id   053e9db3cd9009c796f4c2eec9fe943c
#
_cell.length_a   1.000
_cell.length_b   1.000
_cell.length_c   1.000
_cell.angle_alpha   90.00
_cell.angle_beta   90.00
_cell.angle_gamma   90.00
#
_symmetry.space_group_name_H-M   'P 1'
#
loop_
_entity.id
_entity.type
_entity.pdbx_description
1 polymer ?
#
loop_
_entity_poly.entity_id
_entity_poly.type
_entity_poly.pdbx_seq_one_letter_code
_entity_poly.pdbx_strand_id
1 'polypeptide(L)' 'MKKSNYTHYDELPLFLNAEIVAKLLGIGQASAYELMHVKDFPTIRIGKRLVVPKDKFLIWINENTKGGKGWKIFLRSDL' A
#
# COMPACT_ATOMS: atom_id res chain seq x y z
N MET A 1 18.06 -10.64 -2.37
CA MET A 1 17.65 -10.36 -2.27
C MET A 1 17.11 -9.95 -2.00
N LYS A 2 16.80 -9.81 -2.07
CA LYS A 2 16.21 -9.51 -1.92
C LYS A 2 15.49 -8.72 -2.12
N LYS A 3 14.97 -8.75 -2.74
CA LYS A 3 14.10 -8.04 -3.15
C LYS A 3 13.26 -7.50 -2.16
N SER A 4 12.28 -7.85 -1.84
CA SER A 4 11.47 -7.40 -0.72
C SER A 4 12.08 -7.92 0.55
N ASN A 5 12.18 -7.07 1.52
CA ASN A 5 12.69 -7.49 2.80
C ASN A 5 11.60 -7.87 3.76
N TYR A 6 10.36 -7.75 3.32
CA TYR A 6 9.24 -7.99 4.22
C TYR A 6 8.48 -9.21 3.76
N THR A 7 8.67 -10.32 4.44
CA THR A 7 7.96 -11.53 4.10
C THR A 7 6.79 -11.79 5.02
N HIS A 8 6.75 -11.08 6.15
CA HIS A 8 5.67 -11.25 7.09
C HIS A 8 5.15 -9.91 7.54
N TYR A 9 3.86 -9.87 7.77
CA TYR A 9 3.22 -8.65 8.22
C TYR A 9 3.88 -8.10 9.49
N ASP A 10 4.26 -8.98 10.39
CA ASP A 10 4.83 -8.55 11.66
C ASP A 10 6.16 -7.85 11.50
N GLU A 11 6.82 -8.04 10.38
CA GLU A 11 8.11 -7.42 10.16
C GLU A 11 7.98 -5.98 9.68
N LEU A 12 6.78 -5.55 9.35
CA LEU A 12 6.59 -4.22 8.84
C LEU A 12 6.61 -3.21 9.97
N PRO A 13 7.13 -2.02 9.72
CA PRO A 13 7.04 -0.97 10.72
C PRO A 13 5.59 -0.55 10.88
N LEU A 14 5.29 0.12 11.97
CA LEU A 14 3.93 0.56 12.24
C LEU A 14 3.41 1.52 11.17
N PHE A 15 4.28 2.32 10.61
CA PHE A 15 3.90 3.26 9.58
C PHE A 15 4.73 3.01 8.34
N LEU A 16 4.07 3.04 7.19
CA LEU A 16 4.69 2.74 5.92
C LEU A 16 4.82 4.02 5.10
N ASN A 17 5.97 4.19 4.47
CA ASN A 17 6.14 5.32 3.58
C ASN A 17 5.94 4.85 2.14
N ALA A 18 6.08 5.78 1.19
CA ALA A 18 5.84 5.44 -0.21
C ALA A 18 6.77 4.36 -0.72
N GLU A 19 8.00 4.36 -0.27
CA GLU A 19 8.95 3.36 -0.71
C GLU A 19 8.53 1.97 -0.26
N ILE A 20 8.11 1.86 0.98
CA ILE A 20 7.67 0.57 1.51
C ILE A 20 6.38 0.13 0.85
N VAL A 21 5.45 1.06 0.68
CA VAL A 21 4.19 0.72 -0.01
C VAL A 21 4.49 0.21 -1.41
N ALA A 22 5.41 0.87 -2.11
CA ALA A 22 5.76 0.45 -3.45
C ALA A 22 6.30 -0.97 -3.46
N LYS A 23 7.15 -1.30 -2.51
CA LYS A 23 7.71 -2.64 -2.45
C LYS A 23 6.66 -3.67 -2.14
N LEU A 24 5.77 -3.34 -1.23
CA LEU A 24 4.73 -4.30 -0.85
C LEU A 24 3.77 -4.58 -1.98
N LEU A 25 3.47 -3.56 -2.76
CA LEU A 25 2.52 -3.72 -3.85
C LEU A 25 3.19 -4.09 -5.15
N GLY A 26 4.51 -4.04 -5.20
CA GLY A 26 5.22 -4.38 -6.42
C GLY A 26 5.04 -3.35 -7.52
N ILE A 27 4.96 -2.08 -7.15
CA ILE A 27 4.77 -1.01 -8.11
C ILE A 27 5.91 -0.01 -7.96
N GLY A 28 5.99 0.91 -8.90
CA GLY A 28 7.01 1.94 -8.83
C GLY A 28 6.73 2.90 -7.69
N GLN A 29 7.77 3.58 -7.25
CA GLN A 29 7.63 4.50 -6.14
C GLN A 29 6.74 5.68 -6.51
N ALA A 30 6.82 6.14 -7.74
CA ALA A 30 5.96 7.23 -8.18
C ALA A 30 4.50 6.81 -8.13
N SER A 31 4.22 5.58 -8.53
CA SER A 31 2.85 5.09 -8.49
C SER A 31 2.35 4.97 -7.06
N ALA A 32 3.23 4.52 -6.17
CA ALA A 32 2.84 4.42 -4.78
C ALA A 32 2.56 5.79 -4.20
N TYR A 33 3.37 6.76 -4.56
CA TYR A 33 3.16 8.12 -4.09
C TYR A 33 1.82 8.65 -4.55
N GLU A 34 1.48 8.39 -5.81
CA GLU A 34 0.18 8.81 -6.32
C GLU A 34 -0.96 8.11 -5.61
N LEU A 35 -0.77 6.83 -5.34
CA LEU A 35 -1.78 6.08 -4.63
C LEU A 35 -2.02 6.67 -3.25
N MET A 36 -0.97 7.12 -2.60
CA MET A 36 -1.10 7.70 -1.28
C MET A 36 -1.82 9.04 -1.28
N HIS A 37 -2.07 9.58 -2.45
CA HIS A 37 -2.87 10.81 -2.58
C HIS A 37 -4.31 10.52 -2.94
N VAL A 38 -4.63 9.26 -3.16
CA VAL A 38 -6.01 8.91 -3.46
C VAL A 38 -6.85 9.11 -2.21
N LYS A 39 -8.01 9.68 -2.41
CA LYS A 39 -8.86 10.06 -1.32
C LYS A 39 -9.16 8.93 -0.33
N ASP A 40 -9.42 7.76 -0.86
CA ASP A 40 -9.83 6.66 -0.01
C ASP A 40 -8.67 5.87 0.58
N PHE A 41 -7.46 6.21 0.19
CA PHE A 41 -6.32 5.50 0.72
C PHE A 41 -5.99 6.06 2.10
N PRO A 42 -5.71 5.21 3.08
CA PRO A 42 -5.56 5.67 4.48
C PRO A 42 -4.21 6.32 4.76
N THR A 43 -3.95 7.43 4.12
CA THR A 43 -2.69 8.15 4.27
C THR A 43 -2.81 9.19 5.37
N ILE A 44 -1.77 9.31 6.16
CA ILE A 44 -1.67 10.36 7.15
C ILE A 44 -0.57 11.30 6.73
N ARG A 45 -0.85 12.56 6.76
CA ARG A 45 0.14 13.56 6.42
C ARG A 45 0.74 14.14 7.68
N ILE A 46 2.04 14.03 7.80
CA ILE A 46 2.75 14.56 8.94
C ILE A 46 3.83 15.49 8.41
N GLY A 47 3.56 16.79 8.52
CA GLY A 47 4.46 17.75 7.93
C GLY A 47 4.52 17.54 6.44
N LYS A 48 5.69 17.24 5.92
CA LYS A 48 5.85 17.01 4.50
C LYS A 48 5.85 15.53 4.17
N ARG A 49 5.66 14.69 5.15
CA ARG A 49 5.74 13.26 4.93
C ARG A 49 4.36 12.64 4.85
N LEU A 50 4.27 11.63 4.02
CA LEU A 50 3.04 10.86 3.91
C LEU A 50 3.35 9.47 4.41
N VAL A 51 2.53 8.98 5.31
CA VAL A 51 2.69 7.63 5.83
C VAL A 51 1.32 7.00 5.94
N VAL A 52 1.30 5.68 6.00
CA VAL A 52 0.04 4.99 6.18
C VAL A 52 0.24 3.95 7.28
N PRO A 53 -0.66 3.89 8.26
CA PRO A 53 -0.55 2.88 9.32
C PRO A 53 -0.71 1.51 8.70
N LYS A 54 0.14 0.57 9.09
CA LYS A 54 0.08 -0.73 8.46
C LYS A 54 -1.25 -1.43 8.68
N ASP A 55 -1.88 -1.20 9.83
CA ASP A 55 -3.19 -1.80 10.09
C ASP A 55 -4.21 -1.31 9.08
N LYS A 56 -4.21 -0.02 8.81
CA LYS A 56 -5.15 0.55 7.87
C LYS A 56 -4.82 0.14 6.45
N PHE A 57 -3.54 0.00 6.16
CA PHE A 57 -3.12 -0.45 4.86
C PHE A 57 -3.66 -1.85 4.59
N LEU A 58 -3.58 -2.71 5.58
CA LEU A 58 -4.07 -4.07 5.46
C LEU A 58 -5.58 -4.08 5.23
N ILE A 59 -6.29 -3.24 5.96
CA ILE A 59 -7.73 -3.15 5.77
C ILE A 59 -8.05 -2.67 4.37
N TRP A 60 -7.29 -1.68 3.90
CA TRP A 60 -7.52 -1.15 2.56
C TRP A 60 -7.30 -2.23 1.51
N ILE A 61 -6.24 -3.01 1.66
CA ILE A 61 -5.99 -4.10 0.73
C ILE A 61 -7.14 -5.08 0.74
N ASN A 62 -7.60 -5.41 1.93
CA ASN A 62 -8.70 -6.34 2.07
C ASN A 62 -9.95 -5.86 1.36
N GLU A 63 -10.24 -4.58 1.51
CA GLU A 63 -11.43 -4.03 0.91
C GLU A 63 -11.32 -3.87 -0.59
N ASN A 64 -10.10 -3.85 -1.10
CA ASN A 64 -9.87 -3.67 -2.52
C ASN A 64 -9.40 -4.95 -3.19
N THR A 65 -9.53 -6.05 -2.50
CA THR A 65 -9.17 -7.34 -3.04
C THR A 65 -10.42 -7.98 -3.62
N LYS A 66 -10.21 -9.05 -4.34
CA LYS A 66 -11.32 -9.79 -4.89
C LYS A 66 -12.31 -10.11 -3.77
N GLY A 67 -13.52 -9.77 -3.95
CA GLY A 67 -14.51 -9.91 -2.91
C GLY A 67 -14.83 -8.59 -2.28
N GLY A 68 -13.94 -7.60 -2.44
CA GLY A 68 -14.19 -6.26 -1.97
C GLY A 68 -14.63 -5.41 -3.13
N LYS A 69 -14.82 -4.16 -2.86
CA LYS A 69 -15.34 -3.29 -3.89
C LYS A 69 -14.33 -2.87 -4.93
N GLY A 70 -13.10 -2.74 -4.57
CA GLY A 70 -12.11 -2.19 -5.45
C GLY A 70 -11.15 -3.20 -6.02
N TRP A 71 -11.50 -4.47 -5.96
CA TRP A 71 -10.56 -5.48 -6.38
C TRP A 71 -10.16 -5.33 -7.85
N LYS A 72 -10.95 -4.69 -8.63
CA LYS A 72 -10.61 -4.49 -10.02
C LYS A 72 -9.35 -3.67 -10.19
N ILE A 73 -9.06 -2.83 -9.24
CA ILE A 73 -7.88 -2.00 -9.31
C ILE A 73 -6.64 -2.85 -9.37
N PHE A 74 -6.68 -3.97 -8.69
CA PHE A 74 -5.53 -4.85 -8.65
C PHE A 74 -5.54 -5.90 -9.72
N LEU A 75 -6.71 -6.39 -10.05
CA LEU A 75 -6.78 -7.56 -10.89
C LEU A 75 -6.96 -7.31 -12.35
N ARG A 76 -7.30 -6.12 -12.70
CA ARG A 76 -7.60 -5.89 -14.08
C ARG A 76 -6.46 -6.27 -14.98
N SER A 77 -5.28 -6.14 -14.52
CA SER A 77 -4.16 -6.47 -15.35
C SER A 77 -3.90 -7.96 -15.35
N ASP A 78 -4.45 -8.64 -14.40
CA ASP A 78 -4.24 -10.05 -14.27
C ASP A 78 -5.20 -10.86 -15.05
N LEU A 79 -6.17 -10.22 -15.51
CA LEU A 79 -7.21 -10.97 -16.17
C LEU A 79 -7.01 -11.13 -17.60
#